data_a47bbc6b2e4f988dae6c4b88a9399dee
#
_entry.id   a47bbc6b2e4f988dae6c4b88a9399dee
#
_cell.length_a   1.000
_cell.length_b   1.000
_cell.length_c   1.000
_cell.angle_alpha   90.00
_cell.angle_beta   90.00
_cell.angle_gamma   90.00
#
_symmetry.space_group_name_H-M   'P 1'
#
loop_
_entity.id
_entity.type
_entity.pdbx_description
1 polymer ?
#
loop_
_entity_poly.entity_id
_entity_poly.type
_entity_poly.pdbx_seq_one_letter_code
_entity_poly.pdbx_strand_id
1 'polypeptide(L)'
;MKSLTEHLWFEVPGRRGFINITPKIEQLVDRSGVAEGLCLVNAMHITASVFINDDESGLHQDYEKWLEALAPHEPVSQYRHNRTGEDNADAHLKRQIMGREVVVAITKGKLDLGPWEQIFYGEFDGRRRKRVLVKIIGE
;
A
#
# COMPACT_ATOMS: atom_id res chain seq x y z
N MET A 1 14.86 -22.75 -7.10
CA MET A 1 14.05 -21.60 -6.63
C MET A 1 14.42 -20.34 -7.40
N LYS A 2 13.42 -19.58 -7.82
CA LYS A 2 13.62 -18.28 -8.46
C LYS A 2 13.29 -17.19 -7.46
N SER A 3 13.89 -16.02 -7.62
CA SER A 3 13.57 -14.86 -6.80
C SER A 3 13.74 -13.57 -7.60
N LEU A 4 12.93 -12.57 -7.27
CA LEU A 4 13.01 -11.23 -7.82
C LEU A 4 12.79 -10.24 -6.69
N THR A 5 13.63 -9.23 -6.60
CA THR A 5 13.41 -8.10 -5.70
C THR A 5 13.37 -6.83 -6.54
N GLU A 6 12.33 -6.04 -6.36
CA GLU A 6 12.16 -4.78 -7.07
C GLU A 6 11.64 -3.71 -6.14
N HIS A 7 11.93 -2.46 -6.44
CA HIS A 7 11.44 -1.32 -5.70
C HIS A 7 10.61 -0.42 -6.61
N LEU A 8 9.38 -0.16 -6.21
CA LEU A 8 8.52 0.82 -6.86
C LEU A 8 8.55 2.11 -6.04
N TRP A 9 8.56 3.25 -6.72
CA TRP A 9 8.61 4.55 -6.07
C TRP A 9 7.36 5.34 -6.40
N PHE A 10 6.77 5.94 -5.38
CA PHE A 10 5.56 6.76 -5.53
C PHE A 10 5.76 8.11 -4.86
N GLU A 11 5.29 9.16 -5.52
CA GLU A 11 5.22 10.50 -4.96
C GLU A 11 3.83 11.05 -5.22
N VAL A 12 2.99 11.04 -4.19
CA VAL A 12 1.62 11.54 -4.27
C VAL A 12 1.64 13.03 -3.98
N PRO A 13 1.12 13.89 -4.90
CA PRO A 13 1.21 15.34 -4.72
C PRO A 13 0.35 15.87 -3.57
N GLY A 14 -0.76 15.21 -3.26
CA GLY A 14 -1.61 15.56 -2.12
C GLY A 14 -1.17 14.85 -0.85
N ARG A 15 -1.85 15.16 0.25
CA ARG A 15 -1.56 14.50 1.53
C ARG A 15 -1.94 13.03 1.50
N ARG A 16 -3.05 12.69 0.86
CA ARG A 16 -3.57 11.32 0.81
C ARG A 16 -3.94 10.92 -0.61
N GLY A 17 -3.92 9.63 -0.85
CA GLY A 17 -4.36 9.05 -2.11
C GLY A 17 -4.25 7.54 -2.11
N PHE A 18 -5.01 6.91 -3.00
CA PHE A 18 -4.98 5.46 -3.23
C PHE A 18 -4.63 5.22 -4.69
N ILE A 19 -3.65 4.36 -4.93
CA ILE A 19 -3.20 4.03 -6.28
C ILE A 19 -3.34 2.52 -6.48
N ASN A 20 -4.09 2.09 -7.50
CA ASN A 20 -4.14 0.69 -7.89
C ASN A 20 -2.80 0.32 -8.54
N ILE A 21 -2.04 -0.56 -7.89
CA ILE A 21 -0.73 -0.98 -8.37
C ILE A 21 -0.73 -2.40 -8.93
N THR A 22 -1.89 -3.03 -9.01
CA THR A 22 -2.02 -4.40 -9.51
C THR A 22 -1.32 -4.62 -10.85
N PRO A 23 -1.49 -3.73 -11.87
CA PRO A 23 -0.82 -3.93 -13.16
C PRO A 23 0.71 -3.93 -13.04
N LYS A 24 1.28 -3.11 -12.17
CA LYS A 24 2.73 -3.06 -11.95
C LYS A 24 3.23 -4.35 -11.31
N ILE A 25 2.46 -4.88 -10.36
CA ILE A 25 2.82 -6.15 -9.70
C ILE A 25 2.70 -7.32 -10.67
N GLU A 26 1.66 -7.34 -11.50
CA GLU A 26 1.50 -8.37 -12.54
C GLU A 26 2.70 -8.41 -13.49
N GLN A 27 3.20 -7.25 -13.90
CA GLN A 27 4.40 -7.16 -14.75
C GLN A 27 5.62 -7.76 -14.07
N LEU A 28 5.78 -7.53 -12.76
CA LEU A 28 6.91 -8.08 -12.01
C LEU A 28 6.80 -9.59 -11.85
N VAL A 29 5.59 -10.11 -11.65
CA VAL A 29 5.35 -11.56 -11.60
C VAL A 29 5.74 -12.19 -12.93
N ASP A 30 5.32 -11.62 -14.06
CA ASP A 30 5.70 -12.10 -15.39
C ASP A 30 7.22 -12.12 -15.55
N ARG A 31 7.88 -11.04 -15.15
CA ARG A 31 9.33 -10.90 -15.24
C ARG A 31 10.09 -11.90 -14.38
N SER A 32 9.51 -12.28 -13.23
CA SER A 32 10.14 -13.23 -12.30
C SER A 32 10.24 -14.63 -12.86
N GLY A 33 9.36 -15.00 -13.77
CA GLY A 33 9.28 -16.36 -14.30
C GLY A 33 8.76 -17.38 -13.29
N VAL A 34 8.27 -16.94 -12.13
CA VAL A 34 7.72 -17.83 -11.09
C VAL A 34 6.34 -18.30 -11.51
N ALA A 35 6.15 -19.62 -11.55
CA ALA A 35 4.85 -20.24 -11.84
C ALA A 35 4.08 -20.54 -10.56
N GLU A 36 4.78 -20.98 -9.52
CA GLU A 36 4.17 -21.31 -8.22
C GLU A 36 5.02 -20.67 -7.12
N GLY A 37 4.41 -19.78 -6.34
CA GLY A 37 5.15 -19.07 -5.30
C GLY A 37 4.36 -18.04 -4.56
N LEU A 38 5.08 -17.08 -4.01
CA LEU A 38 4.52 -15.98 -3.22
C LEU A 38 5.07 -14.64 -3.68
N CYS A 39 4.20 -13.64 -3.65
CA CYS A 39 4.55 -12.25 -3.94
C CYS A 39 4.28 -11.39 -2.71
N LEU A 40 5.34 -10.85 -2.12
CA LEU A 40 5.24 -9.87 -1.04
C LEU A 40 5.24 -8.46 -1.64
N VAL A 41 4.28 -7.63 -1.25
CA VAL A 41 4.22 -6.22 -1.63
C VAL A 41 4.15 -5.41 -0.34
N ASN A 42 5.18 -4.60 -0.08
CA ASN A 42 5.43 -4.03 1.23
C ASN A 42 5.71 -2.52 1.16
N ALA A 43 4.88 -1.72 1.83
CA ALA A 43 5.13 -0.30 1.98
C ALA A 43 6.28 -0.08 2.97
N MET A 44 7.35 0.55 2.50
CA MET A 44 8.59 0.74 3.25
C MET A 44 8.66 2.10 3.94
N HIS A 45 7.51 2.71 4.19
CA HIS A 45 7.42 3.98 4.91
C HIS A 45 6.31 3.92 5.95
N ILE A 46 6.58 4.49 7.12
CA ILE A 46 5.70 4.40 8.28
C ILE A 46 4.39 5.19 8.17
N THR A 47 4.22 5.95 7.09
CA THR A 47 2.99 6.71 6.81
C THR A 47 2.31 6.28 5.50
N ALA A 48 2.72 5.15 4.94
CA ALA A 48 2.14 4.56 3.74
C ALA A 48 1.71 3.12 3.99
N SER A 49 0.89 2.59 3.11
CA SER A 49 0.27 1.27 3.27
C SER A 49 0.21 0.54 1.94
N VAL A 50 0.17 -0.79 1.99
CA VAL A 50 -0.28 -1.64 0.88
C VAL A 50 -1.42 -2.48 1.40
N PHE A 51 -2.52 -2.51 0.67
CA PHE A 51 -3.72 -3.27 1.05
C PHE A 51 -4.44 -3.81 -0.18
N ILE A 52 -5.34 -4.74 0.03
CA ILE A 52 -6.11 -5.38 -1.04
C ILE A 52 -7.59 -5.17 -0.77
N ASN A 53 -8.31 -4.64 -1.76
CA ASN A 53 -9.76 -4.56 -1.76
C ASN A 53 -10.24 -4.19 -3.16
N ASP A 54 -11.52 -3.91 -3.30
CA ASP A 54 -12.16 -3.55 -4.57
C ASP A 54 -11.73 -2.17 -5.05
N ASP A 55 -11.57 -2.02 -6.35
CA ASP A 55 -11.30 -0.73 -6.99
C ASP A 55 -12.61 -0.09 -7.41
N GLU A 56 -13.25 0.59 -6.46
CA GLU A 56 -14.54 1.25 -6.68
C GLU A 56 -14.50 2.61 -5.98
N SER A 57 -14.85 3.66 -6.71
CA SER A 57 -14.67 5.04 -6.24
C SER A 57 -15.48 5.38 -4.99
N GLY A 58 -16.70 4.84 -4.85
CA GLY A 58 -17.52 5.03 -3.66
C GLY A 58 -16.88 4.43 -2.42
N LEU A 59 -16.32 3.23 -2.56
CA LEU A 59 -15.59 2.58 -1.47
C LEU A 59 -14.37 3.41 -1.05
N HIS A 60 -13.63 3.95 -2.01
CA HIS A 60 -12.46 4.79 -1.71
C HIS A 60 -12.87 6.06 -0.95
N GLN A 61 -13.99 6.67 -1.30
CA GLN A 61 -14.55 7.81 -0.57
C GLN A 61 -14.96 7.39 0.85
N ASP A 62 -15.53 6.20 1.00
CA ASP A 62 -15.87 5.65 2.32
C ASP A 62 -14.62 5.42 3.17
N TYR A 63 -13.51 4.94 2.60
CA TYR A 63 -12.23 4.84 3.30
C TYR A 63 -11.77 6.18 3.83
N GLU A 64 -11.82 7.22 2.98
CA GLU A 64 -11.41 8.57 3.38
C GLU A 64 -12.20 9.06 4.59
N LYS A 65 -13.52 8.92 4.53
CA LYS A 65 -14.41 9.34 5.61
C LYS A 65 -14.16 8.52 6.88
N TRP A 66 -14.05 7.22 6.74
CA TRP A 66 -13.82 6.31 7.86
C TRP A 66 -12.49 6.57 8.56
N LEU A 67 -11.42 6.73 7.78
CA LEU A 67 -10.09 7.00 8.33
C LEU A 67 -10.03 8.36 9.02
N GLU A 68 -10.67 9.39 8.46
CA GLU A 68 -10.73 10.70 9.10
C GLU A 68 -11.57 10.68 10.39
N ALA A 69 -12.60 9.84 10.45
CA ALA A 69 -13.38 9.68 11.69
C ALA A 69 -12.56 8.98 12.78
N LEU A 70 -11.73 8.01 12.40
CA LEU A 70 -10.91 7.25 13.36
C LEU A 70 -9.67 8.03 13.80
N ALA A 71 -9.02 8.74 12.89
CA ALA A 71 -7.80 9.49 13.14
C ALA A 71 -7.83 10.81 12.37
N PRO A 72 -8.60 11.80 12.83
CA PRO A 72 -8.72 13.08 12.13
C PRO A 72 -7.38 13.80 12.08
N HIS A 73 -7.06 14.41 10.94
CA HIS A 73 -5.83 15.18 10.80
C HIS A 73 -5.86 16.43 11.67
N GLU A 74 -6.98 17.12 11.69
CA GLU A 74 -7.15 18.36 12.47
C GLU A 74 -7.96 18.11 13.75
N PRO A 75 -7.66 18.79 14.85
CA PRO A 75 -6.50 19.68 15.03
C PRO A 75 -5.21 18.86 15.24
N VAL A 76 -4.12 19.28 14.62
CA VAL A 76 -2.83 18.57 14.73
C VAL A 76 -2.31 18.52 16.17
N SER A 77 -2.70 19.50 16.98
CA SER A 77 -2.28 19.58 18.38
C SER A 77 -2.89 18.51 19.29
N GLN A 78 -3.88 17.78 18.83
CA GLN A 78 -4.50 16.71 19.62
C GLN A 78 -3.57 15.51 19.83
N TYR A 79 -2.52 15.39 19.00
CA TYR A 79 -1.63 14.25 19.03
C TYR A 79 -0.31 14.57 19.72
N ARG A 80 0.12 13.65 20.58
CA ARG A 80 1.41 13.79 21.28
C ARG A 80 2.60 13.69 20.34
N HIS A 81 2.49 12.87 19.29
CA HIS A 81 3.54 12.74 18.27
C HIS A 81 3.86 14.09 17.61
N ASN A 82 2.85 14.92 17.41
CA ASN A 82 3.01 16.21 16.73
C ASN A 82 3.71 17.28 17.60
N ARG A 83 3.97 16.99 18.86
CA ARG A 83 4.74 17.89 19.75
C ARG A 83 6.18 18.12 19.29
N THR A 84 6.70 17.23 18.45
CA THR A 84 8.06 17.32 17.90
C THR A 84 8.16 18.26 16.70
N GLY A 85 7.08 18.96 16.34
CA GLY A 85 7.00 19.79 15.15
C GLY A 85 6.43 19.09 13.94
N GLU A 86 6.06 17.81 14.07
CA GLU A 86 5.42 17.05 13.01
C GLU A 86 3.93 17.36 12.93
N ASP A 87 3.31 16.99 11.82
CA ASP A 87 1.85 17.14 11.60
C ASP A 87 1.21 15.85 11.11
N ASN A 88 1.86 14.71 11.30
CA ASN A 88 1.54 13.45 10.62
C ASN A 88 1.17 12.29 11.55
N ALA A 89 0.82 12.56 12.79
CA ALA A 89 0.44 11.48 13.72
C ALA A 89 -0.73 10.66 13.18
N ASP A 90 -1.71 11.32 12.57
CA ASP A 90 -2.86 10.65 11.96
C ASP A 90 -2.45 9.72 10.83
N ALA A 91 -1.43 10.10 10.06
CA ALA A 91 -0.92 9.27 8.97
C ALA A 91 -0.32 7.96 9.49
N HIS A 92 0.40 7.98 10.61
CA HIS A 92 0.92 6.78 11.26
C HIS A 92 -0.21 5.85 11.71
N LEU A 93 -1.29 6.43 12.26
CA LEU A 93 -2.43 5.67 12.73
C LEU A 93 -3.22 5.06 11.57
N LYS A 94 -3.40 5.80 10.48
CA LYS A 94 -4.06 5.32 9.27
C LYS A 94 -3.27 4.16 8.67
N ARG A 95 -1.94 4.29 8.56
CA ARG A 95 -1.08 3.21 8.10
C ARG A 95 -1.19 1.99 9.01
N GLN A 96 -1.25 2.18 10.31
CA GLN A 96 -1.34 1.08 11.27
C GLN A 96 -2.61 0.26 11.06
N ILE A 97 -3.72 0.90 10.75
CA ILE A 97 -5.00 0.22 10.48
C ILE A 97 -5.00 -0.44 9.10
N MET A 98 -4.54 0.28 8.07
CA MET A 98 -4.60 -0.21 6.68
C MET A 98 -3.57 -1.28 6.40
N GLY A 99 -2.48 -1.30 7.14
CA GLY A 99 -1.48 -2.37 7.06
C GLY A 99 -0.23 -1.99 6.31
N ARG A 100 0.82 -2.76 6.54
CA ARG A 100 2.15 -2.55 5.98
C ARG A 100 2.35 -3.28 4.66
N GLU A 101 1.90 -4.54 4.57
CA GLU A 101 2.19 -5.43 3.44
C GLU A 101 1.05 -6.38 3.16
N VAL A 102 1.09 -6.93 1.97
CA VAL A 102 0.25 -8.06 1.59
C VAL A 102 1.12 -9.16 1.00
N VAL A 103 0.66 -10.40 1.12
CA VAL A 103 1.26 -11.55 0.45
C VAL A 103 0.18 -12.17 -0.43
N VAL A 104 0.49 -12.33 -1.71
CA VAL A 104 -0.42 -12.91 -2.69
C VAL A 104 0.23 -14.17 -3.26
N ALA A 105 -0.53 -15.24 -3.33
CA ALA A 105 -0.08 -16.46 -3.99
C ALA A 105 0.12 -16.22 -5.49
N ILE A 106 1.12 -16.89 -6.06
CA ILE A 106 1.30 -16.98 -7.51
C ILE A 106 0.93 -18.40 -7.90
N THR A 107 -0.03 -18.54 -8.79
CA THR A 107 -0.53 -19.83 -9.27
C THR A 107 -0.50 -19.81 -10.80
N LYS A 108 0.15 -20.79 -11.40
CA LYS A 108 0.27 -20.91 -12.87
C LYS A 108 0.78 -19.61 -13.51
N GLY A 109 1.75 -18.97 -12.86
CA GLY A 109 2.40 -17.76 -13.37
C GLY A 109 1.65 -16.48 -13.19
N LYS A 110 0.55 -16.46 -12.42
CA LYS A 110 -0.29 -15.27 -12.23
C LYS A 110 -0.58 -15.04 -10.76
N LEU A 111 -0.82 -13.77 -10.40
CA LEU A 111 -1.35 -13.44 -9.08
C LEU A 111 -2.69 -14.14 -8.89
N ASP A 112 -2.82 -14.87 -7.80
CA ASP A 112 -4.04 -15.60 -7.47
C ASP A 112 -4.91 -14.73 -6.57
N LEU A 113 -5.66 -13.84 -7.21
CA LEU A 113 -6.52 -12.88 -6.55
C LEU A 113 -7.98 -13.31 -6.69
N GLY A 114 -8.79 -12.99 -5.69
CA GLY A 114 -10.24 -13.09 -5.81
C GLY A 114 -10.77 -12.14 -6.89
N PRO A 115 -12.00 -12.35 -7.38
CA PRO A 115 -12.49 -11.63 -8.58
C PRO A 115 -12.53 -10.11 -8.46
N TRP A 116 -12.64 -9.57 -7.24
CA TRP A 116 -12.70 -8.12 -7.02
C TRP A 116 -11.48 -7.58 -6.26
N GLU A 117 -10.51 -8.44 -5.97
CA GLU A 117 -9.30 -8.02 -5.25
C GLU A 117 -8.34 -7.29 -6.17
N GLN A 118 -7.93 -6.09 -5.74
CA GLN A 118 -6.88 -5.30 -6.37
C GLN A 118 -5.90 -4.85 -5.31
N ILE A 119 -4.64 -4.73 -5.69
CA ILE A 119 -3.57 -4.30 -4.79
C ILE A 119 -3.44 -2.79 -4.88
N PHE A 120 -3.49 -2.13 -3.71
CA PHE A 120 -3.40 -0.67 -3.62
C PHE A 120 -2.19 -0.22 -2.83
N TYR A 121 -1.61 0.90 -3.27
CA TYR A 121 -0.73 1.70 -2.45
C TYR A 121 -1.57 2.83 -1.82
N GLY A 122 -1.50 2.94 -0.50
CA GLY A 122 -2.17 3.99 0.25
C GLY A 122 -1.18 5.01 0.78
N GLU A 123 -1.42 6.29 0.51
CA GLU A 123 -0.62 7.40 0.97
C GLU A 123 -1.37 8.20 2.01
N PHE A 124 -0.73 8.46 3.16
CA PHE A 124 -1.37 9.23 4.24
C PHE A 124 -0.57 10.48 4.64
N ASP A 125 0.65 10.65 4.13
CA ASP A 125 1.50 11.81 4.37
C ASP A 125 2.33 12.08 3.12
N GLY A 126 1.66 12.51 2.06
CA GLY A 126 2.23 12.66 0.73
C GLY A 126 3.26 13.77 0.60
N ARG A 127 3.56 14.14 -0.65
CA ARG A 127 4.52 15.17 -1.04
C ARG A 127 5.98 14.78 -0.83
N ARG A 128 6.25 13.50 -0.64
CA ARG A 128 7.61 12.96 -0.58
C ARG A 128 7.65 11.61 -1.25
N ARG A 129 8.80 11.26 -1.75
CA ARG A 129 9.00 10.02 -2.48
C ARG A 129 9.13 8.86 -1.50
N LYS A 130 8.34 7.79 -1.71
CA LYS A 130 8.32 6.61 -0.86
C LYS A 130 8.42 5.35 -1.70
N ARG A 131 9.04 4.32 -1.17
CA ARG A 131 9.21 3.07 -1.91
C ARG A 131 8.29 1.96 -1.41
N VAL A 132 7.97 1.08 -2.35
CA VAL A 132 7.29 -0.19 -2.09
C VAL A 132 8.26 -1.29 -2.50
N LEU A 133 8.57 -2.18 -1.58
CA LEU A 133 9.40 -3.35 -1.85
C LEU A 133 8.50 -4.47 -2.38
N VAL A 134 8.86 -5.02 -3.52
CA VAL A 134 8.22 -6.22 -4.07
C VAL A 134 9.24 -7.35 -4.05
N LYS A 135 8.88 -8.45 -3.41
CA LYS A 135 9.72 -9.65 -3.39
C LYS A 135 8.90 -10.85 -3.83
N ILE A 136 9.40 -11.53 -4.84
CA ILE A 136 8.74 -12.70 -5.44
C ILE A 136 9.69 -13.89 -5.29
N ILE A 137 9.17 -14.98 -4.75
CA ILE A 137 9.94 -16.23 -4.61
C ILE A 137 9.06 -17.42 -5.02
N GLY A 138 9.70 -18.42 -5.61
CA GLY A 138 9.00 -19.66 -5.97
C GLY A 138 9.73 -20.46 -7.02
N GLU A 139 9.00 -21.36 -7.63
CA GLU A 139 9.51 -22.24 -8.68
C GLU A 139 9.01 -21.84 -10.07
#